data_fc9b56906234eb4405188f89dfbc8a60
#
_entry.id   fc9b56906234eb4405188f89dfbc8a60
#
_cell.length_a   1.000
_cell.length_b   1.000
_cell.length_c   1.000
_cell.angle_alpha   90.00
_cell.angle_beta   90.00
_cell.angle_gamma   90.00
#
_symmetry.space_group_name_H-M   'P 1'
#
loop_
_entity.id
_entity.type
_entity.pdbx_description
1 polymer ?
#
loop_
_entity_poly.entity_id
_entity_poly.type
_entity_poly.pdbx_seq_one_letter_code
_entity_poly.pdbx_strand_id
1 'polypeptide(L)'
;MDSLEGDKVVWMIGILLILFSIVAIFSSTSLLALQQKTTRMAIIRDQMVRALVGLGAIIACGGIQQLGGFRIAPQLGYAVSIGLLSILALHISAGPVKALYINHAWRIVSVFGFQVHVFEVVKVAMIMYLAWAVNAFRNDSFVIANLLGEKYPFWKKPLVKKFVYIYLPICSVCLIMMMGSLSSTVFIGGMMFITILIGGISVKELVKPAGALIVFLGIIAVVDSNRDGKKLFPHLDSAISRVT
;
A
#
# COMPACT_ATOMS: atom_id res chain seq x y z
N MET A 1 4.83 -2.78 33.37
CA MET A 1 4.17 -3.04 32.09
C MET A 1 2.91 -2.19 31.89
N ASP A 2 2.62 -1.30 32.82
CA ASP A 2 1.39 -0.46 32.79
C ASP A 2 1.57 0.89 32.08
N SER A 3 2.75 1.13 31.49
CA SER A 3 3.05 2.38 30.78
C SER A 3 2.91 2.27 29.24
N LEU A 4 2.64 1.08 28.70
CA LEU A 4 2.37 0.89 27.28
C LEU A 4 0.86 0.96 27.06
N GLU A 5 0.39 2.09 26.56
CA GLU A 5 -0.99 2.24 26.10
C GLU A 5 -1.24 1.34 24.89
N GLY A 6 -2.31 0.58 24.91
CA GLY A 6 -2.71 -0.33 23.83
C GLY A 6 -3.08 -1.72 24.34
N ASP A 7 -3.68 -2.51 23.45
CA ASP A 7 -4.07 -3.87 23.76
C ASP A 7 -2.83 -4.76 23.94
N LYS A 8 -2.69 -5.34 25.15
CA LYS A 8 -1.58 -6.23 25.50
C LYS A 8 -1.46 -7.44 24.56
N VAL A 9 -2.59 -7.90 24.00
CA VAL A 9 -2.62 -9.02 23.05
C VAL A 9 -1.94 -8.63 21.74
N VAL A 10 -2.19 -7.41 21.23
CA VAL A 10 -1.57 -6.90 20.00
C VAL A 10 -0.04 -6.79 20.18
N TRP A 11 0.42 -6.30 21.33
CA TRP A 11 1.85 -6.24 21.65
C TRP A 11 2.50 -7.62 21.71
N MET A 12 1.83 -8.57 22.36
CA MET A 12 2.31 -9.95 22.46
C MET A 12 2.43 -10.61 21.09
N ILE A 13 1.41 -10.47 20.24
CA ILE A 13 1.42 -11.00 18.87
C ILE A 13 2.54 -10.34 18.05
N GLY A 14 2.71 -9.03 18.14
CA GLY A 14 3.75 -8.31 17.42
C GLY A 14 5.16 -8.78 17.78
N ILE A 15 5.46 -8.94 19.08
CA ILE A 15 6.75 -9.45 19.54
C ILE A 15 6.96 -10.90 19.08
N LEU A 16 5.94 -11.75 19.17
CA LEU A 16 6.01 -13.14 18.74
C LEU A 16 6.27 -13.24 17.23
N LEU A 17 5.63 -12.42 16.41
CA LEU A 17 5.88 -12.37 14.97
C LEU A 17 7.31 -11.91 14.64
N ILE A 18 7.86 -10.95 15.37
CA ILE A 18 9.25 -10.51 15.20
C ILE A 18 10.21 -11.65 15.53
N LEU A 19 10.02 -12.35 16.65
CA LEU A 19 10.83 -13.49 17.03
C LEU A 19 10.75 -14.61 15.99
N PHE A 20 9.54 -14.95 15.54
CA PHE A 20 9.33 -15.96 14.49
C PHE A 20 10.03 -15.57 13.19
N SER A 21 9.96 -14.29 12.79
CA SER A 21 10.66 -13.78 11.61
C SER A 21 12.17 -13.95 11.70
N ILE A 22 12.77 -13.67 12.86
CA ILE A 22 14.22 -13.84 13.08
C ILE A 22 14.61 -15.33 12.94
N VAL A 23 13.83 -16.24 13.54
CA VAL A 23 14.07 -17.69 13.46
C VAL A 23 13.93 -18.20 12.03
N ALA A 24 12.88 -17.77 11.31
CA ALA A 24 12.64 -18.17 9.93
C ALA A 24 13.79 -17.73 9.00
N ILE A 25 14.27 -16.49 9.17
CA ILE A 25 15.41 -15.97 8.39
C ILE A 25 16.69 -16.71 8.76
N PHE A 26 16.94 -16.98 10.04
CA PHE A 26 18.08 -17.78 10.45
C PHE A 26 18.11 -19.16 9.76
N SER A 27 16.94 -19.81 9.68
CA SER A 27 16.79 -21.11 9.01
C SER A 27 17.06 -21.04 7.50
N SER A 28 16.58 -19.97 6.82
CA SER A 28 16.73 -19.82 5.36
C SER A 28 18.05 -19.20 4.91
N THR A 29 18.84 -18.65 5.83
CA THR A 29 20.07 -17.85 5.54
C THR A 29 21.18 -18.68 4.90
N SER A 30 21.19 -20.00 5.08
CA SER A 30 22.24 -20.88 4.50
C SER A 30 22.26 -20.81 2.96
N LEU A 31 21.10 -20.82 2.32
CA LEU A 31 20.99 -20.76 0.86
C LEU A 31 21.27 -19.34 0.34
N LEU A 32 20.77 -18.32 1.04
CA LEU A 32 20.99 -16.91 0.69
C LEU A 32 22.45 -16.48 0.80
N ALA A 33 23.17 -16.96 1.80
CA ALA A 33 24.59 -16.67 2.00
C ALA A 33 25.44 -17.20 0.83
N LEU A 34 25.10 -18.39 0.31
CA LEU A 34 25.75 -18.97 -0.86
C LEU A 34 25.47 -18.15 -2.13
N GLN A 35 24.23 -17.71 -2.35
CA GLN A 35 23.84 -16.93 -3.52
C GLN A 35 24.43 -15.51 -3.52
N GLN A 36 24.51 -14.86 -2.37
CA GLN A 36 24.97 -13.48 -2.25
C GLN A 36 26.48 -13.35 -1.95
N LYS A 37 27.22 -14.47 -1.86
CA LYS A 37 28.64 -14.49 -1.48
C LYS A 37 28.96 -13.73 -0.20
N THR A 38 28.04 -13.71 0.77
CA THR A 38 28.13 -13.03 2.05
C THR A 38 28.15 -14.01 3.21
N THR A 39 28.62 -13.57 4.37
CA THR A 39 28.59 -14.39 5.59
C THR A 39 27.19 -14.42 6.20
N ARG A 40 26.78 -15.59 6.75
CA ARG A 40 25.49 -15.74 7.46
C ARG A 40 25.31 -14.67 8.55
N MET A 41 26.40 -14.33 9.25
CA MET A 41 26.38 -13.29 10.31
C MET A 41 26.03 -11.91 9.77
N ALA A 42 26.45 -11.53 8.57
CA ALA A 42 26.12 -10.25 7.97
C ALA A 42 24.62 -10.14 7.71
N ILE A 43 24.01 -11.19 7.13
CA ILE A 43 22.56 -11.22 6.85
C ILE A 43 21.73 -11.14 8.14
N ILE A 44 22.15 -11.89 9.19
CA ILE A 44 21.45 -11.88 10.49
C ILE A 44 21.55 -10.50 11.14
N ARG A 45 22.74 -9.87 11.13
CA ARG A 45 22.94 -8.54 11.67
C ARG A 45 22.05 -7.51 10.98
N ASP A 46 21.98 -7.53 9.66
CA ASP A 46 21.13 -6.64 8.88
C ASP A 46 19.65 -6.84 9.20
N GLN A 47 19.23 -8.08 9.42
CA GLN A 47 17.86 -8.38 9.83
C GLN A 47 17.55 -7.91 11.24
N MET A 48 18.49 -8.10 12.20
CA MET A 48 18.33 -7.58 13.56
C MET A 48 18.19 -6.06 13.58
N VAL A 49 19.01 -5.36 12.81
CA VAL A 49 18.90 -3.89 12.70
C VAL A 49 17.52 -3.48 12.16
N ARG A 50 17.03 -4.15 11.11
CA ARG A 50 15.68 -3.87 10.56
C ARG A 50 14.58 -4.17 11.57
N ALA A 51 14.68 -5.27 12.31
CA ALA A 51 13.72 -5.64 13.35
C ALA A 51 13.71 -4.61 14.50
N LEU A 52 14.87 -4.14 14.94
CA LEU A 52 14.98 -3.09 15.96
C LEU A 52 14.42 -1.76 15.49
N VAL A 53 14.69 -1.37 14.24
CA VAL A 53 14.10 -0.16 13.64
C VAL A 53 12.58 -0.28 13.56
N GLY A 54 12.06 -1.44 13.14
CA GLY A 54 10.63 -1.73 13.11
C GLY A 54 9.98 -1.66 14.49
N LEU A 55 10.60 -2.25 15.50
CA LEU A 55 10.13 -2.20 16.89
C LEU A 55 10.14 -0.76 17.42
N GLY A 56 11.21 -0.01 17.14
CA GLY A 56 11.29 1.41 17.49
C GLY A 56 10.19 2.24 16.84
N ALA A 57 9.88 1.97 15.57
CA ALA A 57 8.79 2.63 14.87
C ALA A 57 7.42 2.31 15.49
N ILE A 58 7.17 1.05 15.90
CA ILE A 58 5.92 0.65 16.58
C ILE A 58 5.77 1.42 17.90
N ILE A 59 6.83 1.50 18.71
CA ILE A 59 6.84 2.24 19.98
C ILE A 59 6.62 3.73 19.74
N ALA A 60 7.29 4.31 18.76
CA ALA A 60 7.13 5.72 18.40
C ALA A 60 5.69 6.03 17.93
N CYS A 61 5.09 5.15 17.10
CA CYS A 61 3.71 5.30 16.68
C CYS A 61 2.73 5.23 17.86
N GLY A 62 2.96 4.35 18.83
CA GLY A 62 2.17 4.27 20.06
C GLY A 62 2.21 5.57 20.87
N GLY A 63 3.40 6.21 20.98
CA GLY A 63 3.54 7.50 21.67
C GLY A 63 2.94 8.70 20.93
N ILE A 64 2.97 8.68 19.60
CA ILE A 64 2.42 9.77 18.77
C ILE A 64 0.88 9.81 18.82
N GLN A 65 0.22 8.71 19.19
CA GLN A 65 -1.24 8.65 19.31
C GLN A 65 -1.82 9.71 20.24
N GLN A 66 -1.05 10.14 21.25
CA GLN A 66 -1.42 11.21 22.18
C GLN A 66 -1.35 12.63 21.57
N LEU A 67 -0.59 12.83 20.50
CA LEU A 67 -0.27 14.16 19.94
C LEU A 67 -1.29 14.69 18.92
N GLY A 68 -2.45 14.07 18.74
CA GLY A 68 -3.48 14.55 17.80
C GLY A 68 -3.07 14.52 16.31
N GLY A 69 -1.83 14.15 16.00
CA GLY A 69 -1.29 14.08 14.64
C GLY A 69 -1.93 13.00 13.76
N PHE A 70 -2.62 12.04 14.36
CA PHE A 70 -3.31 10.96 13.64
C PHE A 70 -4.46 11.41 12.73
N ARG A 71 -4.97 12.64 12.91
CA ARG A 71 -6.01 13.18 12.01
C ARG A 71 -5.51 13.40 10.58
N ILE A 72 -4.23 13.76 10.41
CA ILE A 72 -3.63 14.09 9.12
C ILE A 72 -2.83 12.90 8.57
N ALA A 73 -2.36 11.99 9.43
CA ALA A 73 -1.54 10.84 9.06
C ALA A 73 -2.13 9.99 7.91
N PRO A 74 -3.43 9.65 7.86
CA PRO A 74 -4.00 8.89 6.76
C PRO A 74 -3.93 9.63 5.41
N GLN A 75 -4.15 10.93 5.41
CA GLN A 75 -4.11 11.75 4.20
C GLN A 75 -2.67 11.91 3.70
N LEU A 76 -1.72 12.16 4.61
CA LEU A 76 -0.29 12.18 4.29
C LEU A 76 0.19 10.82 3.81
N GLY A 77 -0.26 9.72 4.43
CA GLY A 77 0.05 8.37 4.00
C GLY A 77 -0.39 8.11 2.55
N TYR A 78 -1.60 8.54 2.18
CA TYR A 78 -2.07 8.45 0.80
C TYR A 78 -1.21 9.28 -0.16
N ALA A 79 -0.89 10.54 0.19
CA ALA A 79 -0.06 11.40 -0.64
C ALA A 79 1.36 10.83 -0.85
N VAL A 80 1.97 10.31 0.23
CA VAL A 80 3.27 9.62 0.16
C VAL A 80 3.18 8.36 -0.70
N SER A 81 2.10 7.59 -0.59
CA SER A 81 1.87 6.39 -1.41
C SER A 81 1.80 6.72 -2.89
N ILE A 82 1.04 7.74 -3.28
CA ILE A 82 0.97 8.19 -4.68
C ILE A 82 2.34 8.68 -5.15
N GLY A 83 3.07 9.44 -4.33
CA GLY A 83 4.42 9.91 -4.65
C GLY A 83 5.40 8.75 -4.91
N LEU A 84 5.46 7.77 -4.00
CA LEU A 84 6.32 6.60 -4.15
C LEU A 84 5.92 5.73 -5.35
N LEU A 85 4.63 5.53 -5.58
CA LEU A 85 4.13 4.81 -6.74
C LEU A 85 4.45 5.54 -8.06
N SER A 86 4.36 6.87 -8.08
CA SER A 86 4.70 7.67 -9.26
C SER A 86 6.20 7.59 -9.59
N ILE A 87 7.08 7.63 -8.59
CA ILE A 87 8.52 7.42 -8.75
C ILE A 87 8.79 6.05 -9.36
N LEU A 88 8.07 5.03 -8.89
CA LEU A 88 8.21 3.67 -9.36
C LEU A 88 7.69 3.50 -10.79
N ALA A 89 6.52 4.05 -11.12
CA ALA A 89 5.90 3.97 -12.44
C ALA A 89 6.68 4.75 -13.52
N LEU A 90 7.24 5.90 -13.16
CA LEU A 90 8.06 6.72 -14.05
C LEU A 90 9.53 6.26 -14.12
N HIS A 91 9.90 5.18 -13.39
CA HIS A 91 11.26 4.64 -13.32
C HIS A 91 12.31 5.73 -12.99
N ILE A 92 11.96 6.66 -12.11
CA ILE A 92 12.81 7.78 -11.76
C ILE A 92 14.05 7.27 -11.04
N SER A 93 15.23 7.61 -11.59
CA SER A 93 16.52 7.35 -10.98
C SER A 93 17.29 8.67 -10.94
N ALA A 94 17.00 9.49 -9.93
CA ALA A 94 17.61 10.81 -9.76
C ALA A 94 18.31 10.89 -8.39
N GLY A 95 19.61 11.12 -8.40
CA GLY A 95 20.40 11.31 -7.20
C GLY A 95 20.28 10.16 -6.19
N PRO A 96 19.86 10.44 -4.93
CA PRO A 96 19.80 9.43 -3.88
C PRO A 96 18.60 8.48 -4.01
N VAL A 97 17.65 8.77 -4.92
CA VAL A 97 16.43 7.99 -5.12
C VAL A 97 16.55 7.18 -6.40
N LYS A 98 16.46 5.85 -6.30
CA LYS A 98 16.57 4.93 -7.44
C LYS A 98 15.45 3.89 -7.39
N ALA A 99 14.67 3.78 -8.46
CA ALA A 99 13.77 2.67 -8.65
C ALA A 99 14.57 1.40 -8.99
N LEU A 100 14.32 0.30 -8.30
CA LEU A 100 15.00 -0.97 -8.48
C LEU A 100 14.06 -2.02 -9.08
N TYR A 101 14.55 -2.70 -10.11
CA TYR A 101 13.86 -3.82 -10.75
C TYR A 101 14.33 -5.13 -10.12
N ILE A 102 13.46 -5.79 -9.35
CA ILE A 102 13.79 -7.05 -8.66
C ILE A 102 12.66 -8.06 -8.88
N ASN A 103 13.04 -9.32 -9.16
CA ASN A 103 12.11 -10.43 -9.41
C ASN A 103 11.07 -10.09 -10.50
N HIS A 104 11.55 -9.60 -11.64
CA HIS A 104 10.74 -9.24 -12.79
C HIS A 104 9.64 -8.18 -12.53
N ALA A 105 9.79 -7.35 -11.49
CA ALA A 105 8.86 -6.28 -11.18
C ALA A 105 9.54 -5.06 -10.55
N TRP A 106 8.99 -3.87 -10.82
CA TRP A 106 9.36 -2.64 -10.15
C TRP A 106 8.60 -2.57 -8.82
N ARG A 107 9.28 -2.83 -7.69
CA ARG A 107 8.64 -2.90 -6.36
C ARG A 107 9.37 -2.15 -5.27
N ILE A 108 10.62 -1.79 -5.52
CA ILE A 108 11.52 -1.25 -4.51
C ILE A 108 12.02 0.11 -4.97
N VAL A 109 11.99 1.06 -4.06
CA VAL A 109 12.69 2.34 -4.22
C VAL A 109 13.83 2.38 -3.21
N SER A 110 15.04 2.61 -3.69
CA SER A 110 16.19 2.87 -2.82
C SER A 110 16.28 4.35 -2.54
N VAL A 111 16.29 4.72 -1.27
CA VAL A 111 16.44 6.10 -0.80
C VAL A 111 17.67 6.15 0.11
N PHE A 112 18.72 6.87 -0.26
CA PHE A 112 19.99 6.92 0.49
C PHE A 112 20.60 5.55 0.81
N GLY A 113 20.40 4.55 -0.06
CA GLY A 113 20.87 3.18 0.16
C GLY A 113 19.91 2.27 0.93
N PHE A 114 18.88 2.81 1.57
CA PHE A 114 17.81 2.01 2.17
C PHE A 114 16.80 1.57 1.12
N GLN A 115 16.51 0.28 1.08
CA GLN A 115 15.53 -0.30 0.17
C GLN A 115 14.14 -0.28 0.82
N VAL A 116 13.22 0.48 0.23
CA VAL A 116 11.83 0.58 0.67
C VAL A 116 10.95 -0.23 -0.28
N HIS A 117 10.26 -1.21 0.25
CA HIS A 117 9.24 -1.96 -0.48
C HIS A 117 7.97 -1.12 -0.59
N VAL A 118 7.81 -0.43 -1.72
CA VAL A 118 6.74 0.57 -1.92
C VAL A 118 5.35 -0.03 -1.69
N PHE A 119 5.10 -1.26 -2.17
CA PHE A 119 3.79 -1.88 -2.04
C PHE A 119 3.40 -2.20 -0.58
N GLU A 120 4.37 -2.46 0.30
CA GLU A 120 4.11 -2.65 1.72
C GLU A 120 3.69 -1.34 2.40
N VAL A 121 4.35 -0.24 2.05
CA VAL A 121 4.00 1.10 2.54
C VAL A 121 2.61 1.50 2.05
N VAL A 122 2.34 1.31 0.76
CA VAL A 122 1.03 1.62 0.14
C VAL A 122 -0.09 0.83 0.79
N LYS A 123 0.12 -0.45 1.07
CA LYS A 123 -0.86 -1.32 1.73
C LYS A 123 -1.32 -0.73 3.08
N VAL A 124 -0.36 -0.41 3.94
CA VAL A 124 -0.66 0.15 5.27
C VAL A 124 -1.31 1.53 5.16
N ALA A 125 -0.75 2.41 4.33
CA ALA A 125 -1.25 3.75 4.13
C ALA A 125 -2.69 3.77 3.58
N MET A 126 -3.00 2.88 2.62
CA MET A 126 -4.34 2.79 2.04
C MET A 126 -5.38 2.24 3.02
N ILE A 127 -5.02 1.27 3.87
CA ILE A 127 -5.92 0.77 4.93
C ILE A 127 -6.25 1.92 5.89
N MET A 128 -5.24 2.67 6.35
CA MET A 128 -5.44 3.82 7.23
C MET A 128 -6.27 4.91 6.57
N TYR A 129 -5.98 5.23 5.30
CA TYR A 129 -6.71 6.23 4.54
C TYR A 129 -8.19 5.84 4.36
N LEU A 130 -8.46 4.61 3.95
CA LEU A 130 -9.84 4.14 3.74
C LEU A 130 -10.62 4.06 5.04
N ALA A 131 -10.01 3.64 6.14
CA ALA A 131 -10.64 3.66 7.46
C ALA A 131 -11.04 5.08 7.85
N TRP A 132 -10.14 6.06 7.63
CA TRP A 132 -10.44 7.49 7.83
C TRP A 132 -11.56 7.96 6.89
N ALA A 133 -11.48 7.65 5.59
CA ALA A 133 -12.44 8.12 4.59
C ALA A 133 -13.86 7.59 4.85
N VAL A 134 -13.98 6.31 5.23
CA VAL A 134 -15.28 5.70 5.58
C VAL A 134 -15.84 6.30 6.85
N ASN A 135 -15.00 6.51 7.88
CA ASN A 135 -15.42 7.18 9.11
C ASN A 135 -15.85 8.64 8.85
N ALA A 136 -15.08 9.38 8.04
CA ALA A 136 -15.41 10.73 7.65
C ALA A 136 -16.71 10.80 6.83
N PHE A 137 -16.97 9.78 6.00
CA PHE A 137 -18.21 9.66 5.24
C PHE A 137 -19.42 9.44 6.17
N ARG A 138 -19.29 8.57 7.17
CA ARG A 138 -20.38 8.29 8.14
C ARG A 138 -20.72 9.50 9.00
N ASN A 139 -19.71 10.31 9.38
CA ASN A 139 -19.85 11.47 10.25
C ASN A 139 -19.99 12.80 9.47
N ASP A 140 -20.05 12.74 8.13
CA ASP A 140 -20.07 13.91 7.22
C ASP A 140 -18.99 14.96 7.53
N SER A 141 -17.81 14.51 7.95
CA SER A 141 -16.71 15.36 8.43
C SER A 141 -15.68 15.73 7.36
N PHE A 142 -16.06 15.72 6.08
CA PHE A 142 -15.21 16.17 4.98
C PHE A 142 -15.13 17.69 4.91
N VAL A 143 -14.10 18.28 5.50
CA VAL A 143 -13.93 19.73 5.55
C VAL A 143 -13.88 20.36 4.15
N ILE A 144 -13.07 19.82 3.25
CA ILE A 144 -12.89 20.34 1.88
C ILE A 144 -14.18 20.22 1.06
N ALA A 145 -14.86 19.06 1.12
CA ALA A 145 -16.11 18.85 0.38
C ALA A 145 -17.25 19.74 0.92
N ASN A 146 -17.27 20.01 2.21
CA ASN A 146 -18.26 20.87 2.82
C ASN A 146 -18.03 22.35 2.44
N LEU A 147 -16.78 22.82 2.46
CA LEU A 147 -16.41 24.18 2.01
C LEU A 147 -16.71 24.38 0.51
N LEU A 148 -16.34 23.42 -0.35
CA LEU A 148 -16.65 23.47 -1.77
C LEU A 148 -18.15 23.35 -2.05
N GLY A 149 -18.88 22.64 -1.19
CA GLY A 149 -20.32 22.46 -1.28
C GLY A 149 -21.13 23.74 -1.04
N GLU A 150 -20.58 24.73 -0.35
CA GLU A 150 -21.19 26.05 -0.23
C GLU A 150 -21.23 26.79 -1.56
N LYS A 151 -20.16 26.66 -2.36
CA LYS A 151 -20.04 27.32 -3.66
C LYS A 151 -20.65 26.48 -4.81
N TYR A 152 -20.58 25.13 -4.70
CA TYR A 152 -21.04 24.22 -5.73
C TYR A 152 -21.91 23.11 -5.11
N PRO A 153 -23.25 23.13 -5.28
CA PRO A 153 -24.18 22.19 -4.65
C PRO A 153 -23.97 20.72 -5.08
N PHE A 154 -23.27 20.49 -6.19
CA PHE A 154 -22.91 19.15 -6.66
C PHE A 154 -22.04 18.38 -5.64
N TRP A 155 -21.14 19.07 -4.91
CA TRP A 155 -20.25 18.46 -3.90
C TRP A 155 -20.97 18.00 -2.62
N LYS A 156 -22.21 18.47 -2.38
CA LYS A 156 -23.03 18.00 -1.24
C LYS A 156 -23.64 16.62 -1.47
N LYS A 157 -23.69 16.15 -2.74
CA LYS A 157 -24.27 14.84 -3.05
C LYS A 157 -23.43 13.71 -2.43
N PRO A 158 -24.06 12.76 -1.69
CA PRO A 158 -23.32 11.67 -1.03
C PRO A 158 -22.58 10.77 -2.02
N LEU A 159 -23.12 10.60 -3.23
CA LEU A 159 -22.46 9.84 -4.30
C LEU A 159 -21.13 10.48 -4.74
N VAL A 160 -21.09 11.81 -4.81
CA VAL A 160 -19.86 12.53 -5.21
C VAL A 160 -18.81 12.41 -4.12
N LYS A 161 -19.20 12.57 -2.85
CA LYS A 161 -18.29 12.38 -1.71
C LYS A 161 -17.71 10.95 -1.68
N LYS A 162 -18.54 9.92 -1.87
CA LYS A 162 -18.06 8.52 -1.99
C LYS A 162 -17.09 8.36 -3.15
N PHE A 163 -17.43 8.90 -4.32
CA PHE A 163 -16.63 8.76 -5.51
C PHE A 163 -15.24 9.38 -5.33
N VAL A 164 -15.18 10.62 -4.88
CA VAL A 164 -13.92 11.38 -4.76
C VAL A 164 -13.03 10.88 -3.63
N TYR A 165 -13.60 10.52 -2.47
CA TYR A 165 -12.81 10.17 -1.30
C TYR A 165 -12.58 8.67 -1.10
N ILE A 166 -13.38 7.80 -1.75
CA ILE A 166 -13.23 6.36 -1.60
C ILE A 166 -12.82 5.73 -2.93
N TYR A 167 -13.62 5.89 -3.99
CA TYR A 167 -13.38 5.16 -5.23
C TYR A 167 -12.21 5.70 -6.03
N LEU A 168 -12.06 7.01 -6.16
CA LEU A 168 -10.98 7.64 -6.92
C LEU A 168 -9.59 7.31 -6.35
N PRO A 169 -9.32 7.36 -5.02
CA PRO A 169 -8.07 6.91 -4.45
C PRO A 169 -7.76 5.44 -4.70
N ILE A 170 -8.76 4.56 -4.62
CA ILE A 170 -8.59 3.14 -4.92
C ILE A 170 -8.21 2.96 -6.39
N CYS A 171 -8.96 3.59 -7.30
CA CYS A 171 -8.68 3.53 -8.73
C CYS A 171 -7.26 4.03 -9.06
N SER A 172 -6.86 5.18 -8.51
CA SER A 172 -5.54 5.77 -8.77
C SER A 172 -4.41 4.85 -8.32
N VAL A 173 -4.52 4.29 -7.12
CA VAL A 173 -3.51 3.36 -6.59
C VAL A 173 -3.48 2.06 -7.39
N CYS A 174 -4.64 1.46 -7.69
CA CYS A 174 -4.70 0.23 -8.49
C CYS A 174 -4.14 0.42 -9.90
N LEU A 175 -4.45 1.54 -10.57
CA LEU A 175 -3.93 1.84 -11.90
C LEU A 175 -2.42 1.94 -11.92
N ILE A 176 -1.85 2.72 -10.99
CA ILE A 176 -0.38 2.90 -10.95
C ILE A 176 0.30 1.59 -10.56
N MET A 177 -0.23 0.86 -9.58
CA MET A 177 0.34 -0.42 -9.15
C MET A 177 0.30 -1.50 -10.22
N MET A 178 -0.73 -1.51 -11.07
CA MET A 178 -0.86 -2.46 -12.16
C MET A 178 0.31 -2.37 -13.15
N MET A 179 0.89 -1.18 -13.33
CA MET A 179 2.11 -1.00 -14.14
C MET A 179 3.32 -1.74 -13.55
N GLY A 180 3.37 -1.91 -12.22
CA GLY A 180 4.48 -2.59 -11.53
C GLY A 180 4.26 -4.08 -11.30
N SER A 181 3.05 -4.51 -10.91
CA SER A 181 2.75 -5.90 -10.60
C SER A 181 1.24 -6.15 -10.49
N LEU A 182 0.70 -6.97 -11.41
CA LEU A 182 -0.72 -7.32 -11.43
C LEU A 182 -1.15 -8.07 -10.16
N SER A 183 -0.36 -9.07 -9.71
CA SER A 183 -0.72 -9.88 -8.53
C SER A 183 -0.77 -9.05 -7.25
N SER A 184 0.15 -8.11 -7.08
CA SER A 184 0.16 -7.20 -5.93
C SER A 184 -1.05 -6.24 -5.97
N THR A 185 -1.43 -5.78 -7.16
CA THR A 185 -2.60 -4.93 -7.35
C THR A 185 -3.89 -5.64 -6.96
N VAL A 186 -4.08 -6.88 -7.39
CA VAL A 186 -5.26 -7.69 -7.03
C VAL A 186 -5.29 -7.93 -5.52
N PHE A 187 -4.16 -8.28 -4.91
CA PHE A 187 -4.08 -8.52 -3.47
C PHE A 187 -4.42 -7.25 -2.66
N ILE A 188 -3.81 -6.12 -2.99
CA ILE A 188 -4.06 -4.85 -2.28
C ILE A 188 -5.46 -4.33 -2.57
N GLY A 189 -5.96 -4.49 -3.80
CA GLY A 189 -7.36 -4.19 -4.15
C GLY A 189 -8.35 -4.98 -3.31
N GLY A 190 -8.11 -6.28 -3.11
CA GLY A 190 -8.91 -7.13 -2.23
C GLY A 190 -8.87 -6.66 -0.77
N MET A 191 -7.69 -6.28 -0.25
CA MET A 191 -7.57 -5.72 1.10
C MET A 191 -8.34 -4.41 1.25
N MET A 192 -8.25 -3.51 0.26
CA MET A 192 -9.02 -2.26 0.26
C MET A 192 -10.52 -2.52 0.23
N PHE A 193 -10.98 -3.50 -0.56
CA PHE A 193 -12.37 -3.92 -0.61
C PHE A 193 -12.86 -4.41 0.77
N ILE A 194 -12.10 -5.30 1.42
CA ILE A 194 -12.41 -5.80 2.76
C ILE A 194 -12.45 -4.65 3.78
N THR A 195 -11.51 -3.71 3.71
CA THR A 195 -11.47 -2.55 4.62
C THR A 195 -12.75 -1.71 4.53
N ILE A 196 -13.26 -1.50 3.33
CA ILE A 196 -14.49 -0.73 3.10
C ILE A 196 -15.72 -1.51 3.63
N LEU A 197 -15.75 -2.82 3.45
CA LEU A 197 -16.82 -3.69 3.98
C LEU A 197 -16.87 -3.65 5.52
N ILE A 198 -15.71 -3.78 6.17
CA ILE A 198 -15.59 -3.67 7.63
C ILE A 198 -16.04 -2.27 8.09
N GLY A 199 -15.77 -1.23 7.29
CA GLY A 199 -16.21 0.14 7.54
C GLY A 199 -17.73 0.34 7.47
N GLY A 200 -18.51 -0.69 7.05
CA GLY A 200 -19.98 -0.68 7.06
C GLY A 200 -20.64 -0.11 5.80
N ILE A 201 -19.89 0.01 4.70
CA ILE A 201 -20.49 0.30 3.39
C ILE A 201 -21.09 -1.01 2.85
N SER A 202 -22.36 -0.96 2.39
CA SER A 202 -23.05 -2.15 1.93
C SER A 202 -22.42 -2.77 0.70
N VAL A 203 -22.36 -4.12 0.65
CA VAL A 203 -21.82 -4.88 -0.48
C VAL A 203 -22.47 -4.47 -1.80
N LYS A 204 -23.80 -4.25 -1.78
CA LYS A 204 -24.57 -3.85 -2.99
C LYS A 204 -24.08 -2.53 -3.59
N GLU A 205 -23.65 -1.59 -2.77
CA GLU A 205 -23.09 -0.30 -3.24
C GLU A 205 -21.65 -0.44 -3.76
N LEU A 206 -20.92 -1.44 -3.26
CA LEU A 206 -19.51 -1.64 -3.58
C LEU A 206 -19.31 -2.50 -4.82
N VAL A 207 -20.19 -3.47 -5.07
CA VAL A 207 -20.09 -4.40 -6.22
C VAL A 207 -20.12 -3.66 -7.56
N LYS A 208 -20.97 -2.65 -7.71
CA LYS A 208 -21.06 -1.88 -8.96
C LYS A 208 -19.75 -1.15 -9.30
N PRO A 209 -19.18 -0.30 -8.43
CA PRO A 209 -17.91 0.37 -8.73
C PRO A 209 -16.71 -0.60 -8.77
N ALA A 210 -16.71 -1.66 -7.97
CA ALA A 210 -15.67 -2.69 -8.03
C ALA A 210 -15.71 -3.44 -9.37
N GLY A 211 -16.91 -3.84 -9.83
CA GLY A 211 -17.10 -4.45 -11.15
C GLY A 211 -16.68 -3.52 -12.28
N ALA A 212 -17.08 -2.25 -12.22
CA ALA A 212 -16.67 -1.24 -13.20
C ALA A 212 -15.14 -1.06 -13.21
N LEU A 213 -14.48 -1.07 -12.06
CA LEU A 213 -13.03 -0.98 -11.96
C LEU A 213 -12.35 -2.21 -12.60
N ILE A 214 -12.82 -3.42 -12.30
CA ILE A 214 -12.28 -4.65 -12.87
C ILE A 214 -12.45 -4.66 -14.40
N VAL A 215 -13.62 -4.29 -14.91
CA VAL A 215 -13.88 -4.20 -16.35
C VAL A 215 -12.96 -3.14 -16.99
N PHE A 216 -12.83 -1.97 -16.36
CA PHE A 216 -11.96 -0.89 -16.86
C PHE A 216 -10.50 -1.31 -16.92
N LEU A 217 -9.98 -1.95 -15.84
CA LEU A 217 -8.63 -2.49 -15.81
C LEU A 217 -8.44 -3.61 -16.85
N GLY A 218 -9.44 -4.47 -17.04
CA GLY A 218 -9.46 -5.50 -18.07
C GLY A 218 -9.40 -4.93 -19.49
N ILE A 219 -10.18 -3.89 -19.77
CA ILE A 219 -10.15 -3.20 -21.08
C ILE A 219 -8.77 -2.59 -21.35
N ILE A 220 -8.20 -1.89 -20.37
CA ILE A 220 -6.85 -1.32 -20.49
C ILE A 220 -5.83 -2.43 -20.77
N ALA A 221 -5.93 -3.55 -20.06
CA ALA A 221 -5.04 -4.69 -20.25
C ALA A 221 -5.13 -5.29 -21.65
N VAL A 222 -6.35 -5.46 -22.20
CA VAL A 222 -6.59 -5.98 -23.55
C VAL A 222 -6.09 -4.99 -24.60
N VAL A 223 -6.36 -3.70 -24.44
CA VAL A 223 -5.89 -2.65 -25.36
C VAL A 223 -4.37 -2.59 -25.39
N ASP A 224 -3.71 -2.74 -24.23
CA ASP A 224 -2.24 -2.74 -24.15
C ASP A 224 -1.64 -4.01 -24.76
N SER A 225 -2.29 -5.17 -24.61
CA SER A 225 -1.87 -6.43 -25.21
C SER A 225 -1.91 -6.40 -26.75
N ASN A 226 -2.87 -5.67 -27.32
CA ASN A 226 -3.03 -5.53 -28.78
C ASN A 226 -2.20 -4.37 -29.37
N ARG A 227 -1.36 -3.72 -28.60
CA ARG A 227 -0.57 -2.58 -29.05
C ARG A 227 0.76 -3.05 -29.62
N ASP A 228 0.99 -2.78 -30.92
CA ASP A 228 2.27 -2.99 -31.57
C ASP A 228 3.26 -1.89 -31.15
N GLY A 229 3.97 -2.11 -30.04
CA GLY A 229 4.96 -1.13 -29.53
C GLY A 229 5.34 -1.37 -28.08
N LYS A 230 5.90 -0.32 -27.42
CA LYS A 230 6.28 -0.41 -26.00
C LYS A 230 5.04 -0.60 -25.14
N LYS A 231 4.86 -1.80 -24.61
CA LYS A 231 3.72 -2.16 -23.77
C LYS A 231 3.80 -1.43 -22.43
N LEU A 232 2.68 -0.88 -21.96
CA LEU A 232 2.55 -0.26 -20.66
C LEU A 232 2.59 -1.30 -19.53
N PHE A 233 2.13 -2.53 -19.83
CA PHE A 233 2.02 -3.63 -18.87
C PHE A 233 2.75 -4.89 -19.34
N PRO A 234 4.11 -4.90 -19.36
CA PRO A 234 4.88 -6.04 -19.87
C PRO A 234 4.66 -7.35 -19.09
N HIS A 235 4.05 -7.27 -17.91
CA HIS A 235 3.78 -8.45 -17.07
C HIS A 235 2.45 -9.17 -17.37
N LEU A 236 1.57 -8.58 -18.19
CA LEU A 236 0.30 -9.19 -18.57
C LEU A 236 0.49 -10.43 -19.43
N ASP A 237 1.40 -10.40 -20.38
CA ASP A 237 1.70 -11.53 -21.24
C ASP A 237 2.18 -12.76 -20.44
N SER A 238 2.99 -12.51 -19.40
CA SER A 238 3.46 -13.59 -18.51
C SER A 238 2.37 -14.11 -17.57
N ALA A 239 1.35 -13.32 -17.26
CA ALA A 239 0.21 -13.77 -16.47
C ALA A 239 -0.77 -14.58 -17.33
N ILE A 240 -1.03 -14.17 -18.56
CA ILE A 240 -1.89 -14.89 -19.51
C ILE A 240 -1.27 -16.24 -19.88
N SER A 241 0.05 -16.29 -20.15
CA SER A 241 0.74 -17.54 -20.50
C SER A 241 0.82 -18.58 -19.37
N ARG A 242 0.46 -18.21 -18.13
CA ARG A 242 0.37 -19.14 -17.00
C ARG A 242 -1.04 -19.71 -16.80
N VAL A 243 -2.03 -19.17 -17.47
CA VAL A 243 -3.45 -19.58 -17.36
C VAL A 243 -3.88 -20.38 -18.58
N THR A 244 -3.18 -20.24 -19.69
CA THR A 244 -3.31 -21.06 -20.90
C THR A 244 -2.32 -22.19 -20.88
#